data_d33318feb166f959d085635f8f9c3581
#
_entry.id   d33318feb166f959d085635f8f9c3581
#
_cell.length_a   1.000
_cell.length_b   1.000
_cell.length_c   1.000
_cell.angle_alpha   90.00
_cell.angle_beta   90.00
_cell.angle_gamma   90.00
#
_symmetry.space_group_name_H-M   'P 1'
#
loop_
_entity.id
_entity.type
_entity.pdbx_description
1 polymer ?
#
loop_
_entity_poly.entity_id
_entity_poly.type
_entity_poly.pdbx_seq_one_letter_code
_entity_poly.pdbx_strand_id
1 'polypeptide(L)'
;MSDLRDVPERDGVPAATAPSPSRRGLLRLGGGLVAASAFGLSFGAGGAAAAVPAGKRFSLTEPSHDLFRHAKLHDARVQQSFTFDIVNRRLFVAQLKSGSPDDSGDLCITQLDFSGNKLGHMYLLGFGHGVSIGAQPVGADTYLWTEVDVNSNARGTRLARFKWNNGATLSRTSSALAKHQPIPGATEMTCAIDPVNNRMAIRYLTASGRRYGVYNVADIAAGVYDKPLSDVPHPTGLGTFQGYALYGSYVYQLTGNPYGPDNPNPGNSYVSSVDVNTGALVQRAFTRAGSTLTFREPEGMGIYRTAAGEVRLFLGFASGVAGDRRSNLFYKNVLI
;
A
#
# COMPACT_ATOMS: atom_id res chain seq x y z
N MET A 1 -18.51 19.30 17.89
CA MET A 1 -17.49 19.01 16.86
C MET A 1 -17.15 17.55 17.05
N SER A 2 -17.83 16.69 16.28
CA SER A 2 -17.69 15.24 16.43
C SER A 2 -16.45 14.77 15.67
N ASP A 3 -15.50 14.26 16.42
CA ASP A 3 -14.39 13.45 15.92
C ASP A 3 -14.99 12.23 15.22
N LEU A 4 -15.01 12.22 13.89
CA LEU A 4 -15.26 11.00 13.14
C LEU A 4 -14.02 10.13 13.26
N ARG A 5 -13.96 9.42 14.38
CA ARG A 5 -13.01 8.32 14.58
C ARG A 5 -13.29 7.25 13.57
N ASP A 6 -12.22 6.75 13.00
CA ASP A 6 -12.10 5.55 12.20
C ASP A 6 -13.31 4.62 12.24
N VAL A 7 -13.93 4.43 11.08
CA VAL A 7 -14.83 3.30 10.88
C VAL A 7 -13.93 2.07 10.88
N PRO A 8 -13.99 1.20 11.90
CA PRO A 8 -13.24 -0.05 11.88
C PRO A 8 -13.73 -0.86 10.68
N GLU A 9 -12.79 -1.41 9.95
CA GLU A 9 -13.05 -2.42 8.92
C GLU A 9 -13.87 -3.56 9.55
N ARG A 10 -15.16 -3.61 9.31
CA ARG A 10 -16.02 -4.72 9.75
C ARG A 10 -15.80 -5.89 8.83
N ASP A 11 -14.92 -6.80 9.23
CA ASP A 11 -14.92 -8.18 8.75
C ASP A 11 -16.06 -8.92 9.47
N GLY A 12 -17.25 -8.88 8.86
CA GLY A 12 -18.43 -9.54 9.38
C GLY A 12 -19.19 -10.27 8.29
N VAL A 13 -18.77 -11.51 8.00
CA VAL A 13 -19.62 -12.47 7.29
C VAL A 13 -19.99 -13.55 8.30
N PRO A 14 -21.30 -13.81 8.57
CA PRO A 14 -21.70 -14.87 9.50
C PRO A 14 -21.42 -16.24 8.88
N ALA A 15 -20.80 -17.12 9.67
CA ALA A 15 -20.55 -18.51 9.34
C ALA A 15 -21.87 -19.28 9.20
N ALA A 16 -22.12 -19.81 8.01
CA ALA A 16 -23.16 -20.83 7.80
C ALA A 16 -22.60 -22.19 8.26
N THR A 17 -23.24 -22.78 9.25
CA THR A 17 -22.97 -24.14 9.73
C THR A 17 -23.48 -25.16 8.72
N ALA A 18 -22.60 -26.00 8.19
CA ALA A 18 -22.95 -27.21 7.44
C ALA A 18 -22.92 -28.43 8.32
N PRO A 19 -23.87 -29.39 8.15
CA PRO A 19 -23.98 -30.59 8.97
C PRO A 19 -23.00 -31.69 8.52
N SER A 20 -22.47 -32.41 9.49
CA SER A 20 -21.58 -33.56 9.31
C SER A 20 -22.35 -34.79 8.77
N PRO A 21 -21.79 -35.57 7.84
CA PRO A 21 -22.33 -36.88 7.53
C PRO A 21 -21.66 -37.98 8.36
N SER A 22 -22.51 -38.87 8.89
CA SER A 22 -22.16 -40.06 9.65
C SER A 22 -21.60 -41.19 8.77
N ARG A 23 -20.66 -41.96 9.35
CA ARG A 23 -20.13 -43.21 8.80
C ARG A 23 -21.15 -44.32 8.87
N ARG A 24 -21.30 -45.10 7.78
CA ARG A 24 -21.38 -46.59 7.74
C ARG A 24 -21.85 -47.07 6.37
N GLY A 25 -21.18 -48.09 5.84
CA GLY A 25 -21.69 -48.92 4.76
C GLY A 25 -20.59 -49.55 3.89
N LEU A 26 -20.25 -50.79 4.24
CA LEU A 26 -19.24 -51.65 3.61
C LEU A 26 -19.82 -52.45 2.41
N LEU A 27 -18.99 -52.70 1.36
CA LEU A 27 -18.88 -53.90 0.49
C LEU A 27 -19.99 -54.22 -0.55
N ARG A 28 -19.63 -54.28 -1.85
CA ARG A 28 -19.35 -55.58 -2.57
C ARG A 28 -18.98 -55.38 -4.05
N LEU A 29 -18.15 -56.31 -4.47
CA LEU A 29 -17.56 -56.56 -5.79
C LEU A 29 -18.58 -56.67 -6.96
N GLY A 30 -18.13 -56.31 -8.15
CA GLY A 30 -18.72 -56.70 -9.41
C GLY A 30 -17.91 -56.12 -10.59
N GLY A 31 -17.17 -57.01 -11.29
CA GLY A 31 -16.34 -56.59 -12.45
C GLY A 31 -17.17 -56.29 -13.68
N GLY A 32 -16.70 -55.35 -14.49
CA GLY A 32 -17.22 -55.02 -15.83
C GLY A 32 -16.20 -54.17 -16.55
N LEU A 33 -15.53 -54.72 -17.55
CA LEU A 33 -14.72 -53.99 -18.51
C LEU A 33 -15.63 -53.08 -19.34
N VAL A 34 -15.43 -51.75 -19.20
CA VAL A 34 -15.97 -50.78 -20.16
C VAL A 34 -14.82 -49.93 -20.66
N ALA A 35 -14.67 -49.90 -21.97
CA ALA A 35 -13.68 -49.11 -22.71
C ALA A 35 -13.84 -47.62 -22.35
N ALA A 36 -12.84 -47.05 -21.70
CA ALA A 36 -12.77 -45.61 -21.43
C ALA A 36 -12.33 -44.88 -22.72
N SER A 37 -13.28 -44.23 -23.37
CA SER A 37 -13.00 -43.20 -24.35
C SER A 37 -12.30 -42.04 -23.60
N ALA A 38 -11.03 -41.83 -23.87
CA ALA A 38 -10.27 -40.67 -23.35
C ALA A 38 -10.83 -39.40 -23.96
N PHE A 39 -11.76 -38.75 -23.28
CA PHE A 39 -11.99 -37.32 -23.48
C PHE A 39 -10.82 -36.58 -22.87
N GLY A 40 -9.89 -36.16 -23.72
CA GLY A 40 -8.82 -35.27 -23.35
C GLY A 40 -9.41 -33.91 -22.91
N LEU A 41 -9.57 -33.73 -21.60
CA LEU A 41 -9.68 -32.38 -21.02
C LEU A 41 -8.30 -31.78 -21.17
N SER A 42 -8.11 -31.02 -22.25
CA SER A 42 -7.03 -30.04 -22.36
C SER A 42 -7.26 -29.01 -21.25
N PHE A 43 -6.65 -29.23 -20.08
CA PHE A 43 -6.38 -28.12 -19.20
C PHE A 43 -5.44 -27.19 -19.97
N GLY A 44 -6.00 -26.12 -20.48
CA GLY A 44 -5.21 -25.05 -21.04
C GLY A 44 -4.12 -24.74 -20.02
N ALA A 45 -2.86 -24.89 -20.41
CA ALA A 45 -1.73 -24.40 -19.65
C ALA A 45 -1.93 -22.90 -19.52
N GLY A 46 -2.58 -22.46 -18.45
CA GLY A 46 -2.52 -21.08 -18.02
C GLY A 46 -1.03 -20.77 -17.90
N GLY A 47 -0.52 -19.90 -18.77
CA GLY A 47 0.88 -19.51 -18.72
C GLY A 47 1.22 -19.15 -17.29
N ALA A 48 2.22 -19.81 -16.72
CA ALA A 48 2.71 -19.48 -15.39
C ALA A 48 3.00 -17.97 -15.42
N ALA A 49 2.31 -17.19 -14.56
CA ALA A 49 2.60 -15.77 -14.43
C ALA A 49 4.10 -15.64 -14.16
N ALA A 50 4.77 -14.72 -14.85
CA ALA A 50 6.20 -14.51 -14.69
C ALA A 50 6.43 -14.11 -13.23
N ALA A 51 6.98 -15.02 -12.41
CA ALA A 51 7.18 -14.79 -11.00
C ALA A 51 8.11 -13.58 -10.77
N VAL A 52 7.83 -12.81 -9.72
CA VAL A 52 8.76 -11.76 -9.28
C VAL A 52 10.06 -12.43 -8.83
N PRO A 53 11.23 -12.11 -9.41
CA PRO A 53 12.48 -12.73 -9.01
C PRO A 53 12.71 -12.65 -7.51
N ALA A 54 13.07 -13.79 -6.90
CA ALA A 54 13.42 -13.86 -5.50
C ALA A 54 14.59 -12.93 -5.18
N GLY A 55 14.58 -12.30 -4.04
CA GLY A 55 15.60 -11.35 -3.61
C GLY A 55 15.73 -11.30 -2.10
N LYS A 56 16.68 -10.50 -1.65
CA LYS A 56 16.82 -10.19 -0.23
C LYS A 56 15.60 -9.46 0.30
N ARG A 57 15.30 -9.67 1.59
CA ARG A 57 14.25 -8.97 2.32
C ARG A 57 14.81 -8.18 3.49
N PHE A 58 14.08 -7.15 3.90
CA PHE A 58 14.46 -6.42 5.12
C PHE A 58 14.26 -7.28 6.37
N SER A 59 15.23 -7.26 7.28
CA SER A 59 15.04 -7.77 8.64
C SER A 59 14.15 -6.81 9.41
N LEU A 60 12.97 -7.28 9.82
CA LEU A 60 11.99 -6.45 10.52
C LEU A 60 12.28 -6.29 12.01
N THR A 61 13.10 -7.15 12.59
CA THR A 61 13.49 -7.14 14.01
C THR A 61 14.61 -6.16 14.32
N GLU A 62 15.42 -5.80 13.32
CA GLU A 62 16.49 -4.83 13.50
C GLU A 62 15.97 -3.46 13.93
N PRO A 63 16.75 -2.67 14.67
CA PRO A 63 16.39 -1.31 15.05
C PRO A 63 16.05 -0.44 13.83
N SER A 64 15.24 0.58 14.07
CA SER A 64 14.97 1.63 13.08
C SER A 64 15.83 2.85 13.37
N HIS A 65 16.25 3.53 12.32
CA HIS A 65 17.00 4.78 12.38
C HIS A 65 16.11 5.96 12.01
N ASP A 66 16.39 7.13 12.53
CA ASP A 66 15.67 8.35 12.18
C ASP A 66 16.15 8.91 10.83
N LEU A 67 15.22 9.37 9.98
CA LEU A 67 15.57 10.32 8.94
C LEU A 67 15.39 11.74 9.49
N PHE A 68 14.18 12.04 9.96
CA PHE A 68 13.85 13.26 10.68
C PHE A 68 12.64 13.03 11.61
N ARG A 69 12.46 13.96 12.56
CA ARG A 69 11.28 14.03 13.42
C ARG A 69 10.66 15.43 13.35
N HIS A 70 9.36 15.48 13.61
CA HIS A 70 8.57 16.70 13.77
C HIS A 70 8.58 17.65 12.56
N ALA A 71 8.77 17.13 11.34
CA ALA A 71 8.69 17.94 10.14
C ALA A 71 7.27 18.52 9.97
N LYS A 72 7.22 19.82 9.67
CA LYS A 72 5.96 20.52 9.40
C LYS A 72 5.59 20.36 7.95
N LEU A 73 4.41 19.80 7.68
CA LEU A 73 3.86 19.68 6.36
C LEU A 73 3.13 20.98 5.93
N HIS A 74 2.63 21.01 4.70
CA HIS A 74 1.90 22.19 4.22
C HIS A 74 0.58 22.36 4.98
N ASP A 75 -0.21 21.30 5.09
CA ASP A 75 -1.43 21.26 5.87
C ASP A 75 -1.15 20.74 7.30
N ALA A 76 -2.00 21.10 8.25
CA ALA A 76 -1.86 20.73 9.67
C ALA A 76 -2.55 19.38 9.99
N ARG A 77 -2.81 18.54 8.98
CA ARG A 77 -3.47 17.24 9.07
C ARG A 77 -2.44 16.12 9.25
N VAL A 78 -2.93 14.95 9.64
CA VAL A 78 -2.13 13.71 9.70
C VAL A 78 -1.59 13.40 8.30
N GLN A 79 -0.31 13.00 8.20
CA GLN A 79 0.20 12.39 6.97
C GLN A 79 -0.52 11.07 6.74
N GLN A 80 -0.74 10.69 5.48
CA GLN A 80 -1.36 9.41 5.10
C GLN A 80 -0.35 8.46 4.46
N SER A 81 0.58 9.00 3.70
CA SER A 81 1.64 8.23 3.04
C SER A 81 2.76 9.14 2.56
N PHE A 82 3.82 8.51 2.04
CA PHE A 82 4.93 9.23 1.43
C PHE A 82 5.62 8.37 0.38
N THR A 83 6.41 9.00 -0.48
CA THR A 83 7.20 8.32 -1.51
C THR A 83 8.46 9.08 -1.86
N PHE A 84 9.41 8.38 -2.49
CA PHE A 84 10.68 8.94 -2.91
C PHE A 84 10.88 8.81 -4.43
N ASP A 85 11.25 9.91 -5.08
CA ASP A 85 11.93 9.88 -6.36
C ASP A 85 13.44 9.71 -6.09
N ILE A 86 13.95 8.51 -6.30
CA ILE A 86 15.35 8.18 -5.98
C ILE A 86 16.34 8.74 -6.98
N VAL A 87 15.91 9.10 -8.20
CA VAL A 87 16.75 9.68 -9.26
C VAL A 87 16.93 11.17 -9.03
N ASN A 88 15.81 11.90 -8.88
CA ASN A 88 15.84 13.35 -8.67
C ASN A 88 15.96 13.74 -7.19
N ARG A 89 16.07 12.74 -6.29
CA ARG A 89 16.27 12.92 -4.83
C ARG A 89 15.19 13.81 -4.21
N ARG A 90 13.91 13.45 -4.43
CA ARG A 90 12.75 14.18 -3.92
C ARG A 90 11.95 13.29 -2.97
N LEU A 91 11.38 13.89 -1.94
CA LEU A 91 10.46 13.26 -0.98
C LEU A 91 9.11 13.97 -1.06
N PHE A 92 8.04 13.20 -1.17
CA PHE A 92 6.67 13.68 -1.20
C PHE A 92 5.86 13.01 -0.09
N VAL A 93 5.07 13.81 0.64
CA VAL A 93 4.20 13.34 1.72
C VAL A 93 2.77 13.72 1.39
N ALA A 94 1.86 12.74 1.43
CA ALA A 94 0.43 12.96 1.22
C ALA A 94 -0.29 13.16 2.56
N GLN A 95 -1.27 14.07 2.56
CA GLN A 95 -2.18 14.36 3.67
C GLN A 95 -3.59 14.53 3.13
N LEU A 96 -4.62 14.34 3.96
CA LEU A 96 -5.93 14.89 3.65
C LEU A 96 -5.83 16.42 3.63
N LYS A 97 -6.53 17.07 2.69
CA LYS A 97 -6.50 18.53 2.52
C LYS A 97 -7.22 19.22 3.68
N SER A 98 -6.59 20.24 4.27
CA SER A 98 -7.23 21.07 5.30
C SER A 98 -8.42 21.84 4.71
N GLY A 99 -9.52 21.91 5.49
CA GLY A 99 -10.74 22.61 5.09
C GLY A 99 -11.66 21.83 4.16
N SER A 100 -11.28 20.61 3.74
CA SER A 100 -12.17 19.68 3.03
C SER A 100 -12.75 18.62 3.99
N PRO A 101 -13.95 18.07 3.73
CA PRO A 101 -14.46 16.89 4.42
C PRO A 101 -13.51 15.69 4.29
N ASP A 102 -13.43 14.82 5.30
CA ASP A 102 -12.49 13.69 5.32
C ASP A 102 -12.78 12.64 4.25
N ASP A 103 -14.03 12.58 3.79
CA ASP A 103 -14.52 11.68 2.75
C ASP A 103 -14.53 12.30 1.34
N SER A 104 -14.12 13.57 1.20
CA SER A 104 -14.08 14.26 -0.11
C SER A 104 -13.09 13.65 -1.10
N GLY A 105 -12.07 12.94 -0.60
CA GLY A 105 -10.96 12.47 -1.39
C GLY A 105 -9.96 13.57 -1.77
N ASP A 106 -10.01 14.71 -1.09
CA ASP A 106 -9.10 15.83 -1.36
C ASP A 106 -7.79 15.65 -0.60
N LEU A 107 -6.68 15.73 -1.31
CA LEU A 107 -5.34 15.55 -0.77
C LEU A 107 -4.49 16.81 -0.92
N CYS A 108 -3.54 16.96 0.00
CA CYS A 108 -2.40 17.85 -0.11
C CYS A 108 -1.13 17.00 -0.22
N ILE A 109 -0.35 17.20 -1.27
CA ILE A 109 0.98 16.60 -1.39
C ILE A 109 2.02 17.67 -1.04
N THR A 110 2.83 17.41 -0.02
CA THR A 110 3.94 18.28 0.39
C THR A 110 5.26 17.69 -0.11
N GLN A 111 6.08 18.49 -0.82
CA GLN A 111 7.47 18.14 -1.09
C GLN A 111 8.34 18.59 0.07
N LEU A 112 9.19 17.69 0.57
CA LEU A 112 10.20 17.96 1.61
C LEU A 112 11.62 17.70 1.07
N ASP A 113 12.61 18.34 1.70
CA ASP A 113 13.98 17.85 1.66
C ASP A 113 14.18 16.70 2.65
N PHE A 114 15.37 16.08 2.64
CA PHE A 114 15.67 14.96 3.54
C PHE A 114 15.94 15.38 5.00
N SER A 115 15.94 16.67 5.28
CA SER A 115 15.99 17.24 6.65
C SER A 115 14.59 17.55 7.18
N GLY A 116 13.53 17.35 6.35
CA GLY A 116 12.15 17.62 6.71
C GLY A 116 11.70 19.07 6.47
N ASN A 117 12.48 19.88 5.74
CA ASN A 117 12.08 21.24 5.37
C ASN A 117 11.14 21.21 4.17
N LYS A 118 10.07 22.02 4.23
CA LYS A 118 9.08 22.13 3.15
C LYS A 118 9.66 22.89 1.96
N LEU A 119 9.59 22.27 0.76
CA LEU A 119 10.03 22.84 -0.50
C LEU A 119 8.86 23.29 -1.39
N GLY A 120 7.70 22.69 -1.26
CA GLY A 120 6.54 23.01 -2.07
C GLY A 120 5.33 22.17 -1.71
N HIS A 121 4.21 22.38 -2.42
CA HIS A 121 3.00 21.60 -2.28
C HIS A 121 2.16 21.60 -3.55
N MET A 122 1.21 20.66 -3.65
CA MET A 122 0.11 20.68 -4.63
C MET A 122 -1.14 20.06 -4.02
N TYR A 123 -2.29 20.40 -4.59
CA TYR A 123 -3.58 19.85 -4.18
C TYR A 123 -4.15 18.89 -5.23
N LEU A 124 -4.83 17.84 -4.75
CA LEU A 124 -5.54 16.86 -5.56
C LEU A 124 -6.98 16.79 -5.05
N LEU A 125 -7.97 17.04 -5.92
CA LEU A 125 -9.38 17.11 -5.53
C LEU A 125 -10.18 15.91 -6.05
N GLY A 126 -10.85 15.18 -5.16
CA GLY A 126 -11.66 14.01 -5.48
C GLY A 126 -10.84 12.76 -5.82
N PHE A 127 -9.65 12.62 -5.27
CA PHE A 127 -8.75 11.49 -5.53
C PHE A 127 -9.10 10.28 -4.65
N GLY A 128 -8.92 10.37 -3.35
CA GLY A 128 -9.16 9.29 -2.40
C GLY A 128 -8.51 9.59 -1.05
N HIS A 129 -8.24 8.56 -0.23
CA HIS A 129 -7.70 8.76 1.11
C HIS A 129 -6.16 8.99 1.13
N GLY A 130 -5.46 8.54 0.10
CA GLY A 130 -4.03 8.75 -0.02
C GLY A 130 -3.16 7.82 0.86
N VAL A 131 -3.66 6.65 1.23
CA VAL A 131 -2.94 5.69 2.11
C VAL A 131 -1.66 5.12 1.49
N SER A 132 -1.45 5.31 0.19
CA SER A 132 -0.22 4.97 -0.51
C SER A 132 -0.06 5.80 -1.77
N ILE A 133 1.15 6.27 -2.03
CA ILE A 133 1.53 6.99 -3.23
C ILE A 133 2.84 6.43 -3.80
N GLY A 134 3.04 6.57 -5.12
CA GLY A 134 4.27 6.19 -5.81
C GLY A 134 4.91 7.37 -6.50
N ALA A 135 6.23 7.34 -6.70
CA ALA A 135 6.97 8.31 -7.51
C ALA A 135 7.71 7.61 -8.64
N GLN A 136 7.59 8.13 -9.85
CA GLN A 136 8.24 7.65 -11.06
C GLN A 136 9.08 8.79 -11.65
N PRO A 137 10.41 8.69 -11.68
CA PRO A 137 11.26 9.65 -12.38
C PRO A 137 11.11 9.50 -13.89
N VAL A 138 11.00 10.64 -14.59
CA VAL A 138 11.04 10.72 -16.06
C VAL A 138 11.95 11.89 -16.43
N GLY A 139 13.20 11.62 -16.70
CA GLY A 139 14.22 12.65 -16.82
C GLY A 139 14.33 13.47 -15.52
N ALA A 140 14.27 14.79 -15.61
CA ALA A 140 14.30 15.71 -14.47
C ALA A 140 12.92 15.88 -13.79
N ASP A 141 11.86 15.30 -14.36
CA ASP A 141 10.50 15.38 -13.83
C ASP A 141 10.20 14.21 -12.91
N THR A 142 9.31 14.45 -11.93
CA THR A 142 8.70 13.40 -11.12
C THR A 142 7.23 13.25 -11.49
N TYR A 143 6.83 12.05 -11.86
CA TYR A 143 5.42 11.68 -11.96
C TYR A 143 5.00 10.98 -10.68
N LEU A 144 3.91 11.44 -10.08
CA LEU A 144 3.29 10.81 -8.92
C LEU A 144 2.16 9.88 -9.38
N TRP A 145 1.97 8.83 -8.57
CA TRP A 145 0.91 7.84 -8.73
C TRP A 145 0.13 7.74 -7.44
N THR A 146 -1.19 7.80 -7.52
CA THR A 146 -2.07 7.54 -6.38
C THR A 146 -3.46 7.15 -6.86
N GLU A 147 -4.33 6.79 -5.93
CA GLU A 147 -5.74 6.53 -6.19
C GLU A 147 -6.47 7.79 -6.70
N VAL A 148 -7.53 7.59 -7.48
CA VAL A 148 -8.40 8.66 -8.02
C VAL A 148 -9.83 8.15 -8.21
N ASP A 149 -10.77 9.06 -8.45
CA ASP A 149 -12.19 8.78 -8.58
C ASP A 149 -12.77 8.20 -7.29
N VAL A 150 -12.74 9.04 -6.24
CA VAL A 150 -13.20 8.70 -4.89
C VAL A 150 -14.64 8.14 -4.88
N ASN A 151 -14.83 7.04 -4.16
CA ASN A 151 -16.14 6.42 -3.90
C ASN A 151 -16.73 6.91 -2.55
N SER A 152 -17.88 6.39 -2.18
CA SER A 152 -18.58 6.72 -0.92
C SER A 152 -17.82 6.30 0.35
N ASN A 153 -16.78 5.46 0.22
CA ASN A 153 -15.93 5.02 1.33
C ASN A 153 -14.63 5.84 1.42
N ALA A 154 -14.58 7.00 0.78
CA ALA A 154 -13.39 7.86 0.67
C ALA A 154 -12.18 7.17 0.02
N ARG A 155 -12.39 6.14 -0.81
CA ARG A 155 -11.32 5.39 -1.49
C ARG A 155 -11.39 5.58 -3.00
N GLY A 156 -10.22 5.66 -3.65
CA GLY A 156 -10.15 5.76 -5.09
C GLY A 156 -10.49 4.44 -5.79
N THR A 157 -11.20 4.53 -6.92
CA THR A 157 -11.58 3.36 -7.73
C THR A 157 -10.64 3.08 -8.88
N ARG A 158 -9.73 4.01 -9.17
CA ARG A 158 -8.70 3.94 -10.22
C ARG A 158 -7.37 4.44 -9.71
N LEU A 159 -6.32 4.25 -10.49
CA LEU A 159 -5.02 4.92 -10.30
C LEU A 159 -4.91 6.11 -11.25
N ALA A 160 -4.29 7.19 -10.78
CA ALA A 160 -3.90 8.34 -11.59
C ALA A 160 -2.38 8.48 -11.61
N ARG A 161 -1.84 8.79 -12.79
CA ARG A 161 -0.46 9.24 -13.02
C ARG A 161 -0.47 10.70 -13.45
N PHE A 162 0.29 11.53 -12.77
CA PHE A 162 0.36 12.98 -13.06
C PHE A 162 1.74 13.53 -12.70
N LYS A 163 2.15 14.61 -13.40
CA LYS A 163 3.41 15.29 -13.14
C LYS A 163 3.30 16.12 -11.86
N TRP A 164 4.30 16.05 -10.98
CA TRP A 164 4.45 16.98 -9.88
C TRP A 164 4.64 18.42 -10.42
N ASN A 165 3.87 19.35 -9.89
CA ASN A 165 3.99 20.76 -10.21
C ASN A 165 3.68 21.59 -8.95
N ASN A 166 4.70 22.26 -8.42
CA ASN A 166 4.56 23.07 -7.20
C ASN A 166 3.50 24.16 -7.35
N GLY A 167 2.62 24.27 -6.36
CA GLY A 167 1.51 25.22 -6.33
C GLY A 167 0.29 24.83 -7.17
N ALA A 168 0.35 23.74 -7.94
CA ALA A 168 -0.78 23.31 -8.77
C ALA A 168 -1.92 22.68 -7.95
N THR A 169 -3.13 22.77 -8.52
CA THR A 169 -4.31 22.02 -8.09
C THR A 169 -4.82 21.19 -9.26
N LEU A 170 -4.94 19.87 -9.07
CA LEU A 170 -5.55 18.97 -10.03
C LEU A 170 -6.86 18.43 -9.46
N SER A 171 -7.93 18.45 -10.23
CA SER A 171 -9.16 17.72 -9.91
C SER A 171 -9.15 16.36 -10.56
N ARG A 172 -9.99 15.44 -10.06
CA ARG A 172 -10.20 14.12 -10.68
C ARG A 172 -10.58 14.17 -12.17
N THR A 173 -11.08 15.30 -12.67
CA THR A 173 -11.46 15.49 -14.07
C THR A 173 -10.40 16.23 -14.91
N SER A 174 -9.24 16.57 -14.33
CA SER A 174 -8.17 17.26 -15.04
C SER A 174 -7.64 16.43 -16.20
N SER A 175 -7.46 17.04 -17.37
CA SER A 175 -6.88 16.39 -18.57
C SER A 175 -5.39 16.06 -18.41
N ALA A 176 -4.73 16.62 -17.39
CA ALA A 176 -3.35 16.29 -17.05
C ALA A 176 -3.18 14.92 -16.35
N LEU A 177 -4.27 14.22 -16.03
CA LEU A 177 -4.25 12.89 -15.42
C LEU A 177 -4.26 11.80 -16.49
N ALA A 178 -3.30 10.87 -16.43
CA ALA A 178 -3.46 9.56 -17.05
C ALA A 178 -4.09 8.62 -16.02
N LYS A 179 -5.31 8.16 -16.30
CA LYS A 179 -6.06 7.24 -15.41
C LYS A 179 -5.94 5.80 -15.86
N HIS A 180 -5.77 4.89 -14.92
CA HIS A 180 -5.55 3.48 -15.14
C HIS A 180 -6.51 2.63 -14.32
N GLN A 181 -7.03 1.55 -14.94
CA GLN A 181 -7.89 0.53 -14.30
C GLN A 181 -7.29 -0.86 -14.56
N PRO A 182 -6.16 -1.22 -13.90
CA PRO A 182 -5.45 -2.46 -14.23
C PRO A 182 -6.27 -3.72 -13.97
N ILE A 183 -7.15 -3.68 -12.99
CA ILE A 183 -7.98 -4.82 -12.61
C ILE A 183 -9.45 -4.45 -12.85
N PRO A 184 -10.10 -5.02 -13.88
CA PRO A 184 -11.51 -4.75 -14.16
C PRO A 184 -12.41 -5.08 -12.97
N GLY A 185 -13.34 -4.17 -12.64
CA GLY A 185 -14.31 -4.35 -11.55
C GLY A 185 -13.73 -4.23 -10.13
N ALA A 186 -12.42 -4.09 -9.97
CA ALA A 186 -11.83 -3.83 -8.66
C ALA A 186 -12.10 -2.39 -8.20
N THR A 187 -12.14 -2.22 -6.88
CA THR A 187 -12.34 -0.94 -6.20
C THR A 187 -11.25 -0.72 -5.16
N GLU A 188 -11.24 0.46 -4.53
CA GLU A 188 -10.29 0.81 -3.45
C GLU A 188 -8.84 0.54 -3.83
N MET A 189 -8.46 0.97 -5.04
CA MET A 189 -7.11 0.78 -5.57
C MET A 189 -6.13 1.78 -5.00
N THR A 190 -5.01 1.28 -4.49
CA THR A 190 -3.84 2.08 -4.12
C THR A 190 -2.59 1.49 -4.76
N CYS A 191 -1.50 2.24 -4.83
CA CYS A 191 -0.25 1.74 -5.41
C CYS A 191 0.97 2.14 -4.58
N ALA A 192 1.96 1.24 -4.54
CA ALA A 192 3.30 1.51 -4.04
C ALA A 192 4.32 1.12 -5.12
N ILE A 193 5.31 1.96 -5.34
CA ILE A 193 6.37 1.71 -6.34
C ILE A 193 7.64 1.25 -5.62
N ASP A 194 8.21 0.15 -6.11
CA ASP A 194 9.59 -0.24 -5.89
C ASP A 194 10.48 0.52 -6.90
N PRO A 195 11.14 1.61 -6.48
CA PRO A 195 11.90 2.43 -7.40
C PRO A 195 13.24 1.80 -7.79
N VAL A 196 13.65 0.72 -7.11
CA VAL A 196 14.89 0.00 -7.38
C VAL A 196 14.72 -0.99 -8.53
N ASN A 197 13.57 -1.68 -8.57
CA ASN A 197 13.25 -2.70 -9.57
C ASN A 197 12.20 -2.25 -10.59
N ASN A 198 11.73 -0.99 -10.53
CA ASN A 198 10.69 -0.42 -11.41
C ASN A 198 9.39 -1.23 -11.45
N ARG A 199 8.94 -1.70 -10.29
CA ARG A 199 7.72 -2.46 -10.11
C ARG A 199 6.71 -1.70 -9.29
N MET A 200 5.43 -1.98 -9.52
CA MET A 200 4.30 -1.42 -8.79
C MET A 200 3.53 -2.54 -8.12
N ALA A 201 3.34 -2.48 -6.82
CA ALA A 201 2.31 -3.24 -6.13
C ALA A 201 1.02 -2.42 -6.12
N ILE A 202 -0.09 -3.04 -6.51
CA ILE A 202 -1.43 -2.49 -6.45
C ILE A 202 -2.20 -3.26 -5.38
N ARG A 203 -2.68 -2.57 -4.34
CA ARG A 203 -3.61 -3.12 -3.37
C ARG A 203 -5.02 -2.74 -3.79
N TYR A 204 -5.91 -3.70 -3.90
CA TYR A 204 -7.24 -3.50 -4.44
C TYR A 204 -8.28 -4.44 -3.80
N LEU A 205 -9.57 -4.11 -3.94
CA LEU A 205 -10.69 -4.90 -3.43
C LEU A 205 -11.50 -5.48 -4.60
N THR A 206 -11.83 -6.77 -4.50
CA THR A 206 -12.77 -7.47 -5.38
C THR A 206 -13.87 -8.14 -4.57
N ALA A 207 -14.86 -8.74 -5.23
CA ALA A 207 -15.87 -9.54 -4.56
C ALA A 207 -15.28 -10.74 -3.76
N SER A 208 -14.09 -11.23 -4.15
CA SER A 208 -13.38 -12.31 -3.45
C SER A 208 -12.43 -11.82 -2.36
N GLY A 209 -12.42 -10.53 -2.03
CA GLY A 209 -11.59 -9.94 -0.99
C GLY A 209 -10.47 -9.06 -1.50
N ARG A 210 -9.61 -8.61 -0.59
CA ARG A 210 -8.45 -7.77 -0.88
C ARG A 210 -7.29 -8.58 -1.42
N ARG A 211 -6.54 -7.98 -2.35
CA ARG A 211 -5.41 -8.62 -3.02
C ARG A 211 -4.26 -7.63 -3.23
N TYR A 212 -3.09 -8.19 -3.52
CA TYR A 212 -1.93 -7.49 -4.06
C TYR A 212 -1.63 -8.02 -5.45
N GLY A 213 -1.67 -7.15 -6.46
CA GLY A 213 -1.16 -7.42 -7.81
C GLY A 213 0.18 -6.70 -8.01
N VAL A 214 1.17 -7.37 -8.60
CA VAL A 214 2.47 -6.76 -8.94
C VAL A 214 2.64 -6.66 -10.43
N TYR A 215 3.06 -5.51 -10.91
CA TYR A 215 3.24 -5.19 -12.33
C TYR A 215 4.57 -4.44 -12.56
N ASN A 216 5.06 -4.39 -13.79
CA ASN A 216 6.06 -3.40 -14.17
C ASN A 216 5.39 -2.02 -14.25
N VAL A 217 6.05 -0.98 -13.73
CA VAL A 217 5.55 0.41 -13.80
C VAL A 217 5.33 0.85 -15.25
N ALA A 218 6.23 0.45 -16.16
CA ALA A 218 6.16 0.79 -17.57
C ALA A 218 4.91 0.20 -18.24
N ASP A 219 4.53 -1.04 -17.92
CA ASP A 219 3.34 -1.69 -18.48
C ASP A 219 2.06 -0.96 -18.06
N ILE A 220 1.93 -0.66 -16.76
CA ILE A 220 0.78 0.12 -16.26
C ILE A 220 0.73 1.50 -16.91
N ALA A 221 1.86 2.21 -17.01
CA ALA A 221 1.94 3.52 -17.64
C ALA A 221 1.57 3.50 -19.13
N ALA A 222 1.84 2.39 -19.83
CA ALA A 222 1.47 2.17 -21.23
C ALA A 222 0.03 1.64 -21.42
N GLY A 223 -0.73 1.38 -20.34
CA GLY A 223 -2.07 0.81 -20.41
C GLY A 223 -2.08 -0.70 -20.69
N VAL A 224 -0.98 -1.40 -20.47
CA VAL A 224 -0.85 -2.86 -20.61
C VAL A 224 -1.09 -3.51 -19.27
N TYR A 225 -2.23 -4.20 -19.10
CA TYR A 225 -2.68 -4.72 -17.80
C TYR A 225 -2.77 -6.25 -17.73
N ASP A 226 -2.60 -6.93 -18.84
CA ASP A 226 -2.73 -8.39 -19.01
C ASP A 226 -1.46 -9.17 -18.59
N LYS A 227 -0.46 -8.49 -18.05
CA LYS A 227 0.85 -9.06 -17.67
C LYS A 227 1.19 -8.85 -16.19
N PRO A 228 0.35 -9.29 -15.23
CA PRO A 228 0.74 -9.27 -13.84
C PRO A 228 1.95 -10.20 -13.61
N LEU A 229 2.92 -9.73 -12.83
CA LEU A 229 4.03 -10.56 -12.37
C LEU A 229 3.59 -11.47 -11.24
N SER A 230 2.64 -11.03 -10.43
CA SER A 230 1.98 -11.82 -9.41
C SER A 230 0.64 -11.21 -9.02
N ASP A 231 -0.23 -12.03 -8.43
CA ASP A 231 -1.51 -11.63 -7.86
C ASP A 231 -1.87 -12.57 -6.71
N VAL A 232 -1.81 -12.07 -5.47
CA VAL A 232 -1.95 -12.87 -4.26
C VAL A 232 -2.97 -12.25 -3.30
N PRO A 233 -3.63 -13.05 -2.46
CA PRO A 233 -4.51 -12.54 -1.40
C PRO A 233 -3.75 -11.61 -0.44
N HIS A 234 -4.42 -10.54 0.00
CA HIS A 234 -3.95 -9.70 1.09
C HIS A 234 -4.12 -10.49 2.41
N PRO A 235 -3.10 -10.56 3.28
CA PRO A 235 -3.23 -11.22 4.57
C PRO A 235 -4.27 -10.52 5.46
N THR A 236 -5.07 -11.31 6.17
CA THR A 236 -6.07 -10.83 7.13
C THR A 236 -5.56 -10.88 8.57
N GLY A 237 -6.25 -10.24 9.52
CA GLY A 237 -5.95 -10.32 10.96
C GLY A 237 -4.65 -9.63 11.39
N LEU A 238 -4.10 -8.73 10.58
CA LEU A 238 -2.85 -8.03 10.90
C LEU A 238 -3.06 -6.70 11.67
N GLY A 239 -4.31 -6.28 11.88
CA GLY A 239 -4.67 -5.01 12.53
C GLY A 239 -5.00 -3.91 11.52
N THR A 240 -5.23 -2.68 12.01
CA THR A 240 -5.57 -1.51 11.19
C THR A 240 -4.48 -1.23 10.17
N PHE A 241 -4.83 -1.24 8.90
CA PHE A 241 -3.89 -1.01 7.79
C PHE A 241 -3.52 0.47 7.71
N GLN A 242 -2.20 0.75 7.61
CA GLN A 242 -1.66 2.12 7.65
C GLN A 242 -0.71 2.42 6.48
N GLY A 243 -0.56 1.51 5.54
CA GLY A 243 0.26 1.70 4.37
C GLY A 243 1.16 0.51 4.04
N TYR A 244 1.78 0.57 2.88
CA TYR A 244 2.66 -0.51 2.41
C TYR A 244 3.74 0.00 1.45
N ALA A 245 4.77 -0.81 1.26
CA ALA A 245 5.83 -0.62 0.28
C ALA A 245 6.15 -1.94 -0.42
N LEU A 246 6.65 -1.88 -1.66
CA LEU A 246 7.16 -3.02 -2.40
C LEU A 246 8.68 -2.92 -2.50
N TYR A 247 9.39 -4.01 -2.20
CA TYR A 247 10.79 -4.17 -2.54
C TYR A 247 11.10 -5.62 -2.94
N GLY A 248 11.62 -5.80 -4.14
CA GLY A 248 11.90 -7.13 -4.69
C GLY A 248 10.65 -7.99 -4.79
N SER A 249 10.68 -9.15 -4.14
CA SER A 249 9.56 -10.09 -4.06
C SER A 249 8.71 -9.96 -2.79
N TYR A 250 8.83 -8.84 -2.05
CA TYR A 250 8.12 -8.66 -0.79
C TYR A 250 7.32 -7.36 -0.74
N VAL A 251 6.04 -7.46 -0.37
CA VAL A 251 5.26 -6.33 0.13
C VAL A 251 5.50 -6.22 1.64
N TYR A 252 5.84 -5.03 2.10
CA TYR A 252 5.91 -4.66 3.51
C TYR A 252 4.68 -3.87 3.87
N GLN A 253 4.00 -4.27 4.94
CA GLN A 253 2.76 -3.65 5.40
C GLN A 253 2.94 -3.09 6.81
N LEU A 254 2.57 -1.85 7.02
CA LEU A 254 2.51 -1.20 8.32
C LEU A 254 1.08 -1.28 8.84
N THR A 255 0.92 -1.68 10.09
CA THR A 255 -0.38 -1.74 10.78
C THR A 255 -0.27 -1.16 12.18
N GLY A 256 -1.38 -0.67 12.71
CA GLY A 256 -1.49 -0.17 14.07
C GLY A 256 -2.43 1.03 14.20
N ASN A 257 -2.54 1.55 15.41
CA ASN A 257 -3.38 2.69 15.75
C ASN A 257 -2.54 3.78 16.43
N PRO A 258 -3.03 5.03 16.50
CA PRO A 258 -2.37 6.09 17.25
C PRO A 258 -2.30 5.75 18.76
N TYR A 259 -1.36 6.37 19.47
CA TYR A 259 -1.37 6.33 20.92
C TYR A 259 -2.60 7.07 21.46
N GLY A 260 -3.22 6.47 22.44
CA GLY A 260 -4.41 6.98 23.15
C GLY A 260 -4.75 6.11 24.34
N PRO A 261 -5.88 6.36 25.01
CA PRO A 261 -6.33 5.57 26.17
C PRO A 261 -6.44 4.08 25.87
N ASP A 262 -6.94 3.71 24.67
CA ASP A 262 -7.15 2.32 24.27
C ASP A 262 -5.91 1.70 23.61
N ASN A 263 -4.88 2.48 23.32
CA ASN A 263 -3.62 2.03 22.75
C ASN A 263 -2.44 2.80 23.36
N PRO A 264 -2.17 2.64 24.67
CA PRO A 264 -1.09 3.36 25.33
C PRO A 264 0.29 2.90 24.84
N ASN A 265 1.33 3.71 25.06
CA ASN A 265 2.71 3.31 24.82
C ASN A 265 3.01 1.95 25.49
N PRO A 266 3.58 0.95 24.80
CA PRO A 266 4.28 1.01 23.51
C PRO A 266 3.39 0.88 22.26
N GLY A 267 2.08 0.76 22.38
CA GLY A 267 1.13 0.69 21.28
C GLY A 267 1.07 -0.67 20.59
N ASN A 268 0.47 -0.68 19.39
CA ASN A 268 0.21 -1.89 18.61
C ASN A 268 0.71 -1.81 17.16
N SER A 269 1.77 -1.03 16.90
CA SER A 269 2.31 -0.88 15.54
C SER A 269 3.21 -2.05 15.16
N TYR A 270 2.91 -2.70 14.03
CA TYR A 270 3.66 -3.83 13.48
C TYR A 270 4.05 -3.57 12.02
N VAL A 271 5.19 -4.13 11.63
CA VAL A 271 5.58 -4.29 10.22
C VAL A 271 5.52 -5.76 9.87
N SER A 272 4.91 -6.06 8.74
CA SER A 272 4.80 -7.42 8.20
C SER A 272 5.44 -7.48 6.83
N SER A 273 6.06 -8.61 6.45
CA SER A 273 6.51 -8.88 5.08
C SER A 273 5.72 -10.05 4.49
N VAL A 274 5.23 -9.86 3.28
CA VAL A 274 4.42 -10.82 2.52
C VAL A 274 5.16 -11.14 1.23
N ASP A 275 5.38 -12.42 0.96
CA ASP A 275 5.94 -12.88 -0.31
C ASP A 275 4.88 -12.71 -1.41
N VAL A 276 5.20 -11.93 -2.44
CA VAL A 276 4.24 -11.63 -3.51
C VAL A 276 4.01 -12.78 -4.48
N ASN A 277 4.88 -13.80 -4.50
CA ASN A 277 4.70 -14.97 -5.36
C ASN A 277 3.78 -16.02 -4.74
N THR A 278 3.69 -16.04 -3.39
CA THR A 278 2.92 -17.07 -2.66
C THR A 278 1.77 -16.50 -1.83
N GLY A 279 1.80 -15.21 -1.50
CA GLY A 279 0.89 -14.57 -0.55
C GLY A 279 1.19 -14.91 0.91
N ALA A 280 2.27 -15.64 1.18
CA ALA A 280 2.63 -16.06 2.53
C ALA A 280 3.13 -14.87 3.38
N LEU A 281 2.63 -14.78 4.62
CA LEU A 281 3.19 -13.91 5.64
C LEU A 281 4.54 -14.50 6.09
N VAL A 282 5.64 -13.84 5.72
CA VAL A 282 7.00 -14.34 5.98
C VAL A 282 7.53 -13.92 7.35
N GLN A 283 7.27 -12.67 7.73
CA GLN A 283 7.69 -12.14 9.02
C GLN A 283 6.70 -11.06 9.48
N ARG A 284 6.47 -10.97 10.78
CA ARG A 284 5.76 -9.87 11.43
C ARG A 284 6.53 -9.49 12.68
N ALA A 285 6.83 -8.21 12.82
CA ALA A 285 7.58 -7.70 13.97
C ALA A 285 6.96 -6.43 14.52
N PHE A 286 6.90 -6.32 15.84
CA PHE A 286 6.53 -5.10 16.53
C PHE A 286 7.59 -4.02 16.25
N THR A 287 7.17 -2.79 15.95
CA THR A 287 8.09 -1.69 15.73
C THR A 287 8.07 -0.67 16.87
N ARG A 288 9.25 -0.30 17.33
CA ARG A 288 9.47 0.77 18.31
C ARG A 288 9.93 2.08 17.68
N ALA A 289 9.94 2.17 16.34
CA ALA A 289 10.28 3.41 15.66
C ALA A 289 9.42 4.56 16.20
N GLY A 290 10.04 5.65 16.63
CA GLY A 290 9.34 6.80 17.17
C GLY A 290 8.57 6.55 18.48
N SER A 291 8.95 5.58 19.31
CA SER A 291 8.24 5.24 20.56
C SER A 291 8.05 6.40 21.56
N THR A 292 8.87 7.44 21.43
CA THR A 292 8.79 8.66 22.26
C THR A 292 7.91 9.76 21.67
N LEU A 293 7.34 9.56 20.48
CA LEU A 293 6.43 10.52 19.85
C LEU A 293 5.11 10.56 20.64
N THR A 294 4.51 11.73 20.70
CA THR A 294 3.11 11.91 21.12
C THR A 294 2.19 11.54 19.96
N PHE A 295 1.00 11.00 20.23
CA PHE A 295 0.04 10.52 19.25
C PHE A 295 0.56 9.30 18.43
N ARG A 296 1.73 9.33 17.88
CA ARG A 296 2.44 8.25 17.19
C ARG A 296 1.53 7.35 16.33
N GLU A 297 0.77 7.92 15.46
CA GLU A 297 -0.03 7.17 14.49
C GLU A 297 0.87 6.66 13.37
N PRO A 298 0.91 5.32 13.11
CA PRO A 298 1.63 4.80 11.96
C PRO A 298 0.94 5.24 10.67
N GLU A 299 1.73 5.71 9.67
CA GLU A 299 1.18 6.29 8.44
C GLU A 299 2.17 6.20 7.28
N GLY A 300 1.90 5.26 6.38
CA GLY A 300 2.64 5.09 5.15
C GLY A 300 3.98 4.35 5.28
N MET A 301 4.43 3.82 4.15
CA MET A 301 5.72 3.19 3.94
C MET A 301 6.32 3.61 2.60
N GLY A 302 7.64 3.49 2.45
CA GLY A 302 8.31 3.80 1.19
C GLY A 302 9.68 3.13 1.09
N ILE A 303 10.20 3.02 -0.13
CA ILE A 303 11.56 2.53 -0.41
C ILE A 303 12.40 3.69 -0.94
N TYR A 304 13.61 3.81 -0.43
CA TYR A 304 14.61 4.75 -0.91
C TYR A 304 15.94 4.04 -1.10
N ARG A 305 16.64 4.35 -2.21
CA ARG A 305 18.02 3.96 -2.43
C ARG A 305 18.90 5.20 -2.35
N THR A 306 19.88 5.18 -1.45
CA THR A 306 20.83 6.28 -1.30
C THR A 306 21.77 6.38 -2.51
N ALA A 307 22.49 7.50 -2.61
CA ALA A 307 23.51 7.66 -3.65
C ALA A 307 24.65 6.62 -3.54
N ALA A 308 24.92 6.11 -2.33
CA ALA A 308 25.86 5.04 -2.08
C ALA A 308 25.32 3.63 -2.39
N GLY A 309 24.07 3.52 -2.88
CA GLY A 309 23.43 2.25 -3.25
C GLY A 309 22.74 1.52 -2.09
N GLU A 310 22.79 2.02 -0.85
CA GLU A 310 22.10 1.42 0.29
C GLU A 310 20.59 1.55 0.10
N VAL A 311 19.86 0.45 0.25
CA VAL A 311 18.39 0.45 0.17
C VAL A 311 17.80 0.51 1.57
N ARG A 312 16.79 1.33 1.75
CA ARG A 312 16.12 1.61 3.02
C ARG A 312 14.60 1.41 2.91
N LEU A 313 14.03 0.70 3.87
CA LEU A 313 12.59 0.58 4.08
C LEU A 313 12.16 1.64 5.09
N PHE A 314 11.37 2.60 4.64
CA PHE A 314 10.89 3.69 5.48
C PHE A 314 9.53 3.40 6.09
N LEU A 315 9.35 3.89 7.31
CA LEU A 315 8.13 3.86 8.12
C LEU A 315 7.77 5.30 8.48
N GLY A 316 6.54 5.70 8.24
CA GLY A 316 6.01 7.01 8.61
C GLY A 316 5.20 6.96 9.89
N PHE A 317 5.31 8.01 10.70
CA PHE A 317 4.47 8.21 11.89
C PHE A 317 4.07 9.67 11.99
N ALA A 318 2.77 9.90 12.24
CA ALA A 318 2.29 11.21 12.61
C ALA A 318 2.48 11.45 14.11
N SER A 319 2.75 12.69 14.51
CA SER A 319 2.84 13.11 15.90
C SER A 319 2.17 14.47 16.12
N GLY A 320 2.18 14.95 17.37
CA GLY A 320 1.63 16.26 17.74
C GLY A 320 0.13 16.21 18.02
N VAL A 321 -0.49 17.38 18.06
CA VAL A 321 -1.91 17.56 18.41
C VAL A 321 -2.76 17.88 17.17
N ALA A 322 -4.07 17.79 17.27
CA ALA A 322 -4.98 18.22 16.21
C ALA A 322 -4.72 19.71 15.87
N GLY A 323 -4.63 20.02 14.59
CA GLY A 323 -4.29 21.36 14.10
C GLY A 323 -2.79 21.69 14.07
N ASP A 324 -1.92 20.79 14.60
CA ASP A 324 -0.46 20.91 14.50
C ASP A 324 0.19 19.51 14.39
N ARG A 325 -0.24 18.73 13.42
CA ARG A 325 0.33 17.41 13.15
C ARG A 325 1.69 17.52 12.47
N ARG A 326 2.57 16.59 12.80
CA ARG A 326 3.96 16.54 12.36
C ARG A 326 4.27 15.21 11.71
N SER A 327 5.09 15.23 10.66
CA SER A 327 5.62 14.05 9.99
C SER A 327 6.92 13.59 10.63
N ASN A 328 7.06 12.27 10.78
CA ASN A 328 8.28 11.64 11.26
C ASN A 328 8.59 10.44 10.40
N LEU A 329 9.80 10.34 9.86
CA LEU A 329 10.21 9.22 9.03
C LEU A 329 11.38 8.48 9.67
N PHE A 330 11.23 7.16 9.73
CA PHE A 330 12.22 6.21 10.24
C PHE A 330 12.53 5.18 9.18
N TYR A 331 13.70 4.54 9.23
CA TYR A 331 14.05 3.51 8.25
C TYR A 331 14.75 2.30 8.86
N LYS A 332 14.65 1.18 8.15
CA LYS A 332 15.43 -0.05 8.33
C LYS A 332 16.29 -0.25 7.10
N ASN A 333 17.54 -0.73 7.27
CA ASN A 333 18.51 -0.88 6.18
C ASN A 333 19.21 -2.24 6.16
N VAL A 334 18.85 -3.17 7.04
CA VAL A 334 19.46 -4.50 7.07
C VAL A 334 18.68 -5.43 6.14
N LEU A 335 19.34 -5.94 5.11
CA LEU A 335 18.85 -6.93 4.16
C LEU A 335 19.44 -8.31 4.47
N ILE A 336 18.57 -9.34 4.51
CA ILE A 336 18.90 -10.75 4.76
C ILE A 336 18.44 -11.65 3.63
#